data_5c308462c3ea9e04c685c50e49ae56a5
#
_entry.id   5c308462c3ea9e04c685c50e49ae56a5
#
_cell.length_a   1.000
_cell.length_b   1.000
_cell.length_c   1.000
_cell.angle_alpha   90.00
_cell.angle_beta   90.00
_cell.angle_gamma   90.00
#
_symmetry.space_group_name_H-M   'P 1'
#
loop_
_entity.id
_entity.type
_entity.pdbx_description
1 polymer ?
#
loop_
_entity_poly.entity_id
_entity_poly.type
_entity_poly.pdbx_seq_one_letter_code
_entity_poly.pdbx_strand_id
1 'polypeptide(L)'
;MNIVVVGGGVASCFFSILMKRKYKDASITIIESASKLLKRVLVSGNGRANFFNSNFLSDDIYKYVYPYNEYRRLLNKEDAKEVLSFLKDELHFEFFEDDEKRMYPFANTSESLYQVLVNEISRLKIK
;
A
#
# COMPACT_ATOMS: atom_id res chain seq x y z
N MET A 1 -11.67 -21.34 -1.20
CA MET A 1 -12.37 -20.04 -1.06
C MET A 1 -12.14 -19.24 -2.34
N ASN A 2 -13.21 -18.67 -2.91
CA ASN A 2 -13.10 -17.79 -4.09
C ASN A 2 -13.41 -16.36 -3.66
N ILE A 3 -12.54 -15.41 -4.03
CA ILE A 3 -12.66 -13.99 -3.70
C ILE A 3 -12.60 -13.20 -5.01
N VAL A 4 -13.58 -12.32 -5.20
CA VAL A 4 -13.57 -11.33 -6.29
C VAL A 4 -13.42 -9.95 -5.68
N VAL A 5 -12.43 -9.19 -6.17
CA VAL A 5 -12.13 -7.83 -5.73
C VAL A 5 -12.41 -6.88 -6.88
N VAL A 6 -13.23 -5.86 -6.65
CA VAL A 6 -13.61 -4.90 -7.68
C VAL A 6 -12.78 -3.62 -7.53
N GLY A 7 -12.10 -3.24 -8.61
CA GLY A 7 -11.16 -2.14 -8.69
C GLY A 7 -9.72 -2.58 -8.41
N GLY A 8 -8.78 -2.10 -9.23
CA GLY A 8 -7.35 -2.43 -9.16
C GLY A 8 -6.50 -1.34 -8.50
N GLY A 9 -7.05 -0.63 -7.51
CA GLY A 9 -6.32 0.36 -6.73
C GLY A 9 -5.42 -0.24 -5.66
N VAL A 10 -4.70 0.62 -4.93
CA VAL A 10 -3.74 0.20 -3.87
C VAL A 10 -4.42 -0.68 -2.82
N ALA A 11 -5.57 -0.25 -2.28
CA ALA A 11 -6.29 -0.99 -1.25
C ALA A 11 -6.67 -2.40 -1.71
N SER A 12 -7.18 -2.52 -2.93
CA SER A 12 -7.57 -3.80 -3.52
C SER A 12 -6.37 -4.74 -3.74
N CYS A 13 -5.27 -4.18 -4.22
CA CYS A 13 -4.04 -4.95 -4.46
C CYS A 13 -3.43 -5.43 -3.14
N PHE A 14 -3.30 -4.55 -2.14
CA PHE A 14 -2.83 -4.94 -0.80
C PHE A 14 -3.74 -5.98 -0.15
N PHE A 15 -5.05 -5.75 -0.14
CA PHE A 15 -6.01 -6.72 0.36
C PHE A 15 -5.82 -8.09 -0.29
N SER A 16 -5.72 -8.13 -1.63
CA SER A 16 -5.57 -9.37 -2.38
C SER A 16 -4.26 -10.10 -2.04
N ILE A 17 -3.15 -9.35 -1.92
CA ILE A 17 -1.85 -9.90 -1.52
C ILE A 17 -1.93 -10.50 -0.11
N LEU A 18 -2.42 -9.75 0.87
CA LEU A 18 -2.52 -10.21 2.26
C LEU A 18 -3.45 -11.41 2.41
N MET A 19 -4.61 -11.38 1.73
CA MET A 19 -5.56 -12.49 1.74
C MET A 19 -4.97 -13.75 1.10
N LYS A 20 -4.24 -13.63 -0.02
CA LYS A 20 -3.61 -14.77 -0.67
C LYS A 20 -2.47 -15.35 0.15
N ARG A 21 -1.70 -14.52 0.84
CA ARG A 21 -0.63 -14.98 1.76
C ARG A 21 -1.21 -15.71 2.99
N LYS A 22 -2.32 -15.20 3.52
CA LYS A 22 -3.01 -15.81 4.66
C LYS A 22 -3.73 -17.12 4.27
N TYR A 23 -4.37 -17.15 3.11
CA TYR A 23 -5.15 -18.27 2.60
C TYR A 23 -4.56 -18.78 1.28
N LYS A 24 -3.51 -19.59 1.38
CA LYS A 24 -2.71 -20.03 0.23
C LYS A 24 -3.54 -20.70 -0.88
N ASP A 25 -4.61 -21.41 -0.51
CA ASP A 25 -5.49 -22.11 -1.44
C ASP A 25 -6.65 -21.25 -1.98
N ALA A 26 -6.74 -19.99 -1.58
CA ALA A 26 -7.76 -19.09 -2.09
C ALA A 26 -7.50 -18.75 -3.56
N SER A 27 -8.57 -18.77 -4.37
CA SER A 27 -8.57 -18.19 -5.71
C SER A 27 -9.00 -16.73 -5.59
N ILE A 28 -8.14 -15.81 -6.02
CA ILE A 28 -8.42 -14.37 -5.94
C ILE A 28 -8.37 -13.79 -7.35
N THR A 29 -9.40 -13.00 -7.68
CA THR A 29 -9.53 -12.31 -8.97
C THR A 29 -9.79 -10.84 -8.73
N ILE A 30 -8.98 -9.97 -9.32
CA ILE A 30 -9.19 -8.51 -9.31
C ILE A 30 -9.82 -8.11 -10.64
N ILE A 31 -10.96 -7.44 -10.59
CA ILE A 31 -11.64 -6.89 -11.77
C ILE A 31 -11.34 -5.39 -11.84
N GLU A 32 -10.66 -4.95 -12.90
CA GLU A 32 -10.30 -3.56 -13.13
C GLU A 32 -10.76 -3.12 -14.53
N SER A 33 -11.39 -1.96 -14.61
CA SER A 33 -11.85 -1.37 -15.88
C SER A 33 -10.74 -0.67 -16.67
N ALA A 34 -9.68 -0.24 -15.98
CA ALA A 34 -8.52 0.36 -16.64
C ALA A 34 -7.64 -0.71 -17.28
N SER A 35 -6.76 -0.28 -18.19
CA SER A 35 -5.84 -1.18 -18.91
C SER A 35 -4.79 -1.85 -18.01
N LYS A 36 -4.60 -1.36 -16.78
CA LYS A 36 -3.65 -1.91 -15.81
C LYS A 36 -4.04 -1.59 -14.37
N LEU A 37 -3.64 -2.45 -13.44
CA LEU A 37 -3.76 -2.22 -12.01
C LEU A 37 -2.91 -1.01 -11.58
N LEU A 38 -3.22 -0.44 -10.41
CA LEU A 38 -2.40 0.58 -9.74
C LEU A 38 -2.09 1.84 -10.58
N LYS A 39 -2.91 2.12 -11.61
CA LYS A 39 -2.68 3.25 -12.53
C LYS A 39 -2.49 4.57 -11.80
N ARG A 40 -3.22 4.81 -10.69
CA ARG A 40 -3.12 6.03 -9.90
C ARG A 40 -1.82 6.15 -9.11
N VAL A 41 -1.18 5.04 -8.76
CA VAL A 41 0.12 5.04 -8.08
C VAL A 41 1.17 5.74 -8.94
N LEU A 42 1.17 5.46 -10.25
CA LEU A 42 2.16 5.98 -11.18
C LEU A 42 2.18 7.51 -11.30
N VAL A 43 1.06 8.16 -10.99
CA VAL A 43 0.95 9.64 -11.02
C VAL A 43 0.90 10.26 -9.63
N SER A 44 0.89 9.45 -8.56
CA SER A 44 0.82 9.93 -7.19
C SER A 44 2.13 10.60 -6.76
N GLY A 45 2.05 11.56 -5.84
CA GLY A 45 3.23 12.27 -5.35
C GLY A 45 4.08 12.89 -6.47
N ASN A 46 3.43 13.42 -7.50
CA ASN A 46 4.09 13.97 -8.70
C ASN A 46 5.03 12.96 -9.40
N GLY A 47 4.58 11.70 -9.50
CA GLY A 47 5.36 10.59 -10.08
C GLY A 47 6.39 9.96 -9.15
N ARG A 48 6.42 10.36 -7.87
CA ARG A 48 7.36 9.86 -6.85
C ARG A 48 6.72 8.84 -5.89
N ALA A 49 5.38 8.72 -5.88
CA ALA A 49 4.60 7.92 -4.94
C ALA A 49 4.90 8.25 -3.47
N ASN A 50 4.48 9.45 -3.01
CA ASN A 50 4.42 9.70 -1.56
C ASN A 50 3.38 8.75 -0.96
N PHE A 51 3.83 7.65 -0.35
CA PHE A 51 2.95 6.57 0.08
C PHE A 51 2.64 6.59 1.58
N PHE A 52 3.42 7.34 2.36
CA PHE A 52 3.23 7.42 3.80
C PHE A 52 3.80 8.74 4.36
N ASN A 53 3.38 9.10 5.57
CA ASN A 53 3.98 10.19 6.34
C ASN A 53 4.26 9.70 7.77
N SER A 54 5.51 9.75 8.21
CA SER A 54 5.92 9.19 9.49
C SER A 54 5.37 9.95 10.71
N ASN A 55 4.87 11.17 10.54
CA ASN A 55 4.10 11.85 11.59
C ASN A 55 2.89 11.02 12.05
N PHE A 56 2.39 10.12 11.20
CA PHE A 56 1.33 9.18 11.59
C PHE A 56 1.74 8.27 12.75
N LEU A 57 3.02 8.01 12.91
CA LEU A 57 3.56 7.19 14.00
C LEU A 57 3.82 7.99 15.28
N SER A 58 3.71 9.31 15.22
CA SER A 58 3.90 10.19 16.39
C SER A 58 2.69 10.17 17.32
N ASP A 59 2.87 10.63 18.56
CA ASP A 59 1.77 10.80 19.50
C ASP A 59 0.88 12.00 19.18
N ASP A 60 1.37 12.88 18.31
CA ASP A 60 0.69 14.09 17.86
C ASP A 60 -0.12 13.89 16.57
N ILE A 61 -0.46 12.65 16.21
CA ILE A 61 -1.21 12.33 14.98
C ILE A 61 -2.49 13.15 14.82
N TYR A 62 -3.13 13.53 15.93
CA TYR A 62 -4.32 14.38 15.91
C TYR A 62 -4.13 15.73 15.21
N LYS A 63 -2.88 16.21 15.10
CA LYS A 63 -2.55 17.45 14.40
C LYS A 63 -2.61 17.31 12.88
N TYR A 64 -2.55 16.08 12.38
CA TYR A 64 -2.44 15.75 10.95
C TYR A 64 -3.69 15.09 10.38
N VAL A 65 -4.64 14.71 11.23
CA VAL A 65 -5.87 14.00 10.81
C VAL A 65 -7.09 14.76 11.31
N TYR A 66 -7.96 15.14 10.39
CA TYR A 66 -9.21 15.84 10.72
C TYR A 66 -10.41 15.19 10.00
N PRO A 67 -11.52 14.96 10.69
CA PRO A 67 -11.70 15.07 12.15
C PRO A 67 -11.12 13.87 12.89
N TYR A 68 -10.21 14.10 13.82
CA TYR A 68 -9.48 13.04 14.52
C TYR A 68 -10.40 12.13 15.35
N ASN A 69 -11.35 12.70 16.08
CA ASN A 69 -12.25 11.93 16.96
C ASN A 69 -13.05 10.85 16.21
N GLU A 70 -13.40 11.09 14.95
CA GLU A 70 -14.11 10.13 14.11
C GLU A 70 -13.18 9.05 13.57
N TYR A 71 -11.96 9.42 13.19
CA TYR A 71 -11.01 8.51 12.54
C TYR A 71 -10.10 7.76 13.52
N ARG A 72 -9.97 8.20 14.78
CA ARG A 72 -9.06 7.58 15.75
C ARG A 72 -9.26 6.07 15.95
N ARG A 73 -10.47 5.56 15.70
CA ARG A 73 -10.76 4.12 15.79
C ARG A 73 -10.27 3.33 14.58
N LEU A 74 -10.09 4.02 13.44
CA LEU A 74 -9.63 3.44 12.18
C LEU A 74 -8.11 3.61 12.01
N LEU A 75 -7.52 4.52 12.79
CA LEU A 75 -6.10 4.85 12.71
C LEU A 75 -5.36 4.09 13.81
N ASN A 76 -4.60 3.10 13.41
CA ASN A 76 -3.79 2.30 14.32
C ASN A 76 -2.32 2.38 13.92
N LYS A 77 -1.47 2.86 14.85
CA LYS A 77 -0.03 2.97 14.63
C LYS A 77 0.62 1.61 14.44
N GLU A 78 0.16 0.60 15.14
CA GLU A 78 0.73 -0.74 15.02
C GLU A 78 0.43 -1.34 13.65
N ASP A 79 -0.79 -1.19 13.14
CA ASP A 79 -1.12 -1.60 11.77
C ASP A 79 -0.24 -0.88 10.74
N ALA A 80 0.03 0.41 10.94
CA ALA A 80 0.91 1.18 10.07
C ALA A 80 2.36 0.67 10.11
N LYS A 81 2.87 0.33 11.29
CA LYS A 81 4.20 -0.28 11.43
C LYS A 81 4.26 -1.64 10.75
N GLU A 82 3.22 -2.47 10.92
CA GLU A 82 3.12 -3.76 10.24
C GLU A 82 3.15 -3.61 8.72
N VAL A 83 2.44 -2.62 8.18
CA VAL A 83 2.47 -2.34 6.72
C VAL A 83 3.86 -1.92 6.27
N LEU A 84 4.55 -1.05 7.01
CA LEU A 84 5.91 -0.63 6.67
C LEU A 84 6.90 -1.79 6.76
N SER A 85 6.83 -2.62 7.81
CA SER A 85 7.65 -3.83 7.93
C SER A 85 7.35 -4.81 6.79
N PHE A 86 6.07 -5.02 6.46
CA PHE A 86 5.69 -5.86 5.33
C PHE A 86 6.30 -5.39 4.01
N LEU A 87 6.24 -4.10 3.72
CA LEU A 87 6.86 -3.53 2.53
C LEU A 87 8.38 -3.76 2.51
N LYS A 88 9.05 -3.49 3.63
CA LYS A 88 10.50 -3.55 3.73
C LYS A 88 11.02 -4.99 3.79
N ASP A 89 10.50 -5.79 4.72
CA ASP A 89 11.08 -7.07 5.08
C ASP A 89 10.57 -8.21 4.17
N GLU A 90 9.31 -8.12 3.72
CA GLU A 90 8.67 -9.18 2.93
C GLU A 90 8.67 -8.90 1.43
N LEU A 91 8.52 -7.63 1.03
CA LEU A 91 8.53 -7.23 -0.37
C LEU A 91 9.88 -6.62 -0.80
N HIS A 92 10.83 -6.46 0.12
CA HIS A 92 12.15 -5.88 -0.12
C HIS A 92 12.06 -4.50 -0.77
N PHE A 93 11.04 -3.72 -0.36
CA PHE A 93 10.81 -2.39 -0.88
C PHE A 93 11.55 -1.35 -0.05
N GLU A 94 12.61 -0.80 -0.61
CA GLU A 94 13.41 0.23 0.04
C GLU A 94 12.77 1.62 -0.15
N PHE A 95 12.79 2.41 0.90
CA PHE A 95 12.22 3.76 0.92
C PHE A 95 13.02 4.70 1.84
N PHE A 96 12.82 5.99 1.68
CA PHE A 96 13.42 7.04 2.51
C PHE A 96 12.37 8.04 3.00
N GLU A 97 12.72 8.77 4.05
CA GLU A 97 11.94 9.86 4.61
C GLU A 97 12.60 11.20 4.23
N ASP A 98 11.80 12.19 3.82
CA ASP A 98 12.27 13.55 3.60
C ASP A 98 12.10 14.44 4.84
N ASP A 99 12.55 15.70 4.75
CA ASP A 99 12.51 16.66 5.86
C ASP A 99 11.07 17.00 6.33
N GLU A 100 10.07 16.79 5.49
CA GLU A 100 8.65 16.97 5.80
C GLU A 100 7.97 15.69 6.31
N LYS A 101 8.78 14.66 6.64
CA LYS A 101 8.29 13.36 7.14
C LYS A 101 7.50 12.55 6.12
N ARG A 102 7.62 12.89 4.84
CA ARG A 102 7.00 12.13 3.75
C ARG A 102 7.91 10.97 3.36
N MET A 103 7.31 9.81 3.11
CA MET A 103 8.05 8.62 2.71
C MET A 103 7.86 8.34 1.21
N TYR A 104 8.97 8.11 0.55
CA TYR A 104 9.07 7.86 -0.89
C TYR A 104 9.86 6.59 -1.16
N PRO A 105 9.61 5.90 -2.29
CA PRO A 105 10.50 4.85 -2.78
C PRO A 105 11.94 5.33 -2.84
N PHE A 106 12.91 4.49 -2.49
CA PHE A 106 14.34 4.85 -2.52
C PHE A 106 14.79 5.31 -3.92
N ALA A 107 14.25 4.68 -4.97
CA ALA A 107 14.51 5.09 -6.36
C ALA A 107 13.85 6.44 -6.73
N ASN A 108 13.11 7.06 -5.82
CA ASN A 108 12.40 8.33 -6.01
C ASN A 108 11.45 8.35 -7.21
N THR A 109 10.88 7.20 -7.56
CA THR A 109 9.92 7.03 -8.64
C THR A 109 8.77 6.10 -8.23
N SER A 110 7.56 6.48 -8.65
CA SER A 110 6.36 5.68 -8.41
C SER A 110 6.38 4.31 -9.10
N GLU A 111 7.17 4.17 -10.15
CA GLU A 111 7.33 2.92 -10.88
C GLU A 111 7.87 1.82 -9.97
N SER A 112 8.79 2.12 -9.05
CA SER A 112 9.34 1.10 -8.15
C SER A 112 8.29 0.52 -7.20
N LEU A 113 7.40 1.34 -6.61
CA LEU A 113 6.29 0.84 -5.81
C LEU A 113 5.29 0.04 -6.66
N TYR A 114 4.98 0.55 -7.85
CA TYR A 114 4.13 -0.14 -8.81
C TYR A 114 4.67 -1.54 -9.13
N GLN A 115 5.94 -1.65 -9.49
CA GLN A 115 6.56 -2.92 -9.88
C GLN A 115 6.60 -3.93 -8.73
N VAL A 116 6.93 -3.50 -7.53
CA VAL A 116 6.93 -4.37 -6.34
C VAL A 116 5.57 -5.00 -6.12
N LEU A 117 4.49 -4.22 -6.17
CA LEU A 117 3.14 -4.72 -5.95
C LEU A 117 2.65 -5.62 -7.10
N VAL A 118 2.90 -5.24 -8.35
CA VAL A 118 2.50 -6.05 -9.52
C VAL A 118 3.26 -7.37 -9.57
N ASN A 119 4.54 -7.35 -9.26
CA ASN A 119 5.35 -8.58 -9.19
C ASN A 119 4.84 -9.53 -8.11
N GLU A 120 4.47 -9.01 -6.94
CA GLU A 120 3.91 -9.83 -5.87
C GLU A 120 2.54 -10.41 -6.25
N ILE A 121 1.66 -9.63 -6.88
CA ILE A 121 0.38 -10.10 -7.41
C ILE A 121 0.60 -11.26 -8.40
N SER A 122 1.55 -11.10 -9.31
CA SER A 122 1.90 -12.13 -10.29
C SER A 122 2.48 -13.39 -9.62
N ARG A 123 3.43 -13.22 -8.69
CA ARG A 123 4.05 -14.31 -7.92
C ARG A 123 3.01 -15.14 -7.17
N LEU A 124 2.03 -14.48 -6.60
CA LEU A 124 0.93 -15.10 -5.86
C LEU A 124 -0.18 -15.68 -6.78
N LYS A 125 -0.05 -15.54 -8.09
CA LYS A 125 -1.04 -15.99 -9.09
C LYS A 125 -2.44 -15.43 -8.84
N ILE A 126 -2.52 -14.17 -8.40
CA ILE A 126 -3.76 -13.42 -8.33
C ILE A 126 -4.13 -13.01 -9.76
N LYS A 127 -5.40 -13.24 -10.14
CA LYS A 127 -5.91 -13.01 -11.49
C LYS A 127 -6.52 -11.63 -11.63
#